data_02598cb80d66ef103247729121a737b6
#
_entry.id   02598cb80d66ef103247729121a737b6
#
_cell.length_a   1.000
_cell.length_b   1.000
_cell.length_c   1.000
_cell.angle_alpha   90.00
_cell.angle_beta   90.00
_cell.angle_gamma   90.00
#
_symmetry.space_group_name_H-M   'P 1'
#
loop_
_entity.id
_entity.type
_entity.pdbx_description
1 polymer ?
#
loop_
_entity_poly.entity_id
_entity_poly.type
_entity_poly.pdbx_seq_one_letter_code
_entity_poly.pdbx_strand_id
1 'polypeptide(L)'
;MANKRENEPQCSFCGRKKKETQILISGIDGHICENCVSQAQQIIDEELFQKQKKHQFSLPANVKPRDIKKFLDQYVIGQDTAKKYISVAVYNHYKRLNQLKSDEVEIEKSNILMVGQTGTGKTLLARSIAKFLNVPFTIVDATVFTEAGYVGEDVESILSRLLQVSNYDVNAAQHGIIYIDEIDKIARKGDNPSITRD
;
A
#
# COMPACT_ATOMS: atom_id res chain seq x y z
N MET A 1 -13.43 35.61 -54.51
CA MET A 1 -12.51 34.46 -54.40
C MET A 1 -11.79 34.57 -53.08
N ALA A 2 -12.24 33.88 -52.03
CA ALA A 2 -11.67 33.96 -50.72
C ALA A 2 -10.42 33.06 -50.69
N ASN A 3 -9.28 33.67 -50.41
CA ASN A 3 -7.98 33.03 -50.30
C ASN A 3 -7.94 32.15 -49.08
N LYS A 4 -8.11 30.84 -49.23
CA LYS A 4 -7.98 29.83 -48.20
C LYS A 4 -6.48 29.73 -47.88
N ARG A 5 -5.98 30.50 -46.92
CA ARG A 5 -4.63 30.27 -46.33
C ARG A 5 -4.65 28.89 -45.73
N GLU A 6 -3.99 27.97 -46.40
CA GLU A 6 -3.66 26.65 -45.79
C GLU A 6 -2.81 26.92 -44.52
N ASN A 7 -3.41 26.84 -43.38
CA ASN A 7 -2.65 26.89 -42.14
C ASN A 7 -1.78 25.65 -42.08
N GLU A 8 -0.47 25.79 -42.30
CA GLU A 8 0.48 24.70 -42.11
C GLU A 8 0.27 24.17 -40.65
N PRO A 9 0.22 22.84 -40.48
CA PRO A 9 0.06 22.27 -39.14
C PRO A 9 1.23 22.71 -38.24
N GLN A 10 0.88 23.22 -37.03
CA GLN A 10 1.82 23.72 -36.05
C GLN A 10 1.54 23.13 -34.67
N CYS A 11 2.56 23.05 -33.83
CA CYS A 11 2.40 22.60 -32.45
C CYS A 11 1.49 23.56 -31.67
N SER A 12 0.41 23.08 -31.09
CA SER A 12 -0.55 23.86 -30.33
C SER A 12 0.02 24.37 -29.00
N PHE A 13 1.16 23.82 -28.53
CA PHE A 13 1.81 24.20 -27.28
C PHE A 13 2.89 25.28 -27.47
N CYS A 14 3.79 25.10 -28.44
CA CYS A 14 4.91 26.02 -28.63
C CYS A 14 4.85 26.82 -29.94
N GLY A 15 3.88 26.56 -30.81
CA GLY A 15 3.69 27.28 -32.07
C GLY A 15 4.63 26.91 -33.22
N ARG A 16 5.59 25.98 -33.02
CA ARG A 16 6.52 25.56 -34.07
C ARG A 16 5.80 24.87 -35.20
N LYS A 17 6.19 25.21 -36.42
CA LYS A 17 5.61 24.62 -37.65
C LYS A 17 6.14 23.20 -37.87
N LYS A 18 5.40 22.39 -38.63
CA LYS A 18 5.78 21.02 -38.94
C LYS A 18 7.20 20.92 -39.52
N LYS A 19 7.64 21.92 -40.27
CA LYS A 19 9.00 21.95 -40.88
C LYS A 19 10.13 22.18 -39.86
N GLU A 20 9.79 22.69 -38.68
CA GLU A 20 10.72 23.01 -37.60
C GLU A 20 10.76 21.93 -36.54
N THR A 21 9.98 20.86 -36.69
CA THR A 21 9.85 19.74 -35.76
C THR A 21 10.20 18.45 -36.48
N GLN A 22 10.81 17.49 -35.76
CA GLN A 22 11.10 16.16 -36.32
C GLN A 22 9.82 15.31 -36.38
N ILE A 23 9.02 15.39 -35.32
CA ILE A 23 7.76 14.67 -35.18
C ILE A 23 6.67 15.63 -34.70
N LEU A 24 5.54 15.65 -35.40
CA LEU A 24 4.34 16.36 -35.01
C LEU A 24 3.20 15.37 -34.87
N ILE A 25 2.79 15.10 -33.65
CA ILE A 25 1.69 14.18 -33.32
C ILE A 25 0.39 14.95 -33.44
N SER A 26 -0.55 14.42 -34.23
CA SER A 26 -1.85 15.04 -34.45
C SER A 26 -2.91 14.41 -33.52
N GLY A 27 -3.61 15.24 -32.76
CA GLY A 27 -4.80 14.90 -32.01
C GLY A 27 -6.08 15.33 -32.73
N ILE A 28 -7.23 15.25 -32.06
CA ILE A 28 -8.54 15.60 -32.63
C ILE A 28 -8.59 17.10 -32.95
N ASP A 29 -8.17 17.98 -32.02
CA ASP A 29 -8.27 19.43 -32.13
C ASP A 29 -6.92 20.15 -32.05
N GLY A 30 -5.79 19.44 -32.12
CA GLY A 30 -4.48 20.04 -32.00
C GLY A 30 -3.32 19.12 -32.34
N HIS A 31 -2.12 19.72 -32.32
CA HIS A 31 -0.87 18.99 -32.60
C HIS A 31 0.12 19.25 -31.48
N ILE A 32 0.99 18.28 -31.19
CA ILE A 32 2.09 18.41 -30.23
C ILE A 32 3.39 17.93 -30.84
N CYS A 33 4.48 18.69 -30.68
CA CYS A 33 5.79 18.30 -31.14
C CYS A 33 6.58 17.49 -30.12
N GLU A 34 7.60 16.78 -30.55
CA GLU A 34 8.49 15.94 -29.74
C GLU A 34 9.07 16.67 -28.53
N ASN A 35 9.47 17.95 -28.69
CA ASN A 35 10.02 18.75 -27.61
C ASN A 35 8.98 19.03 -26.52
N CYS A 36 7.74 19.37 -26.92
CA CYS A 36 6.66 19.60 -25.96
C CYS A 36 6.21 18.30 -25.28
N VAL A 37 6.27 17.15 -25.96
CA VAL A 37 6.02 15.84 -25.35
C VAL A 37 7.06 15.54 -24.28
N SER A 38 8.36 15.73 -24.59
CA SER A 38 9.43 15.51 -23.61
C SER A 38 9.32 16.44 -22.39
N GLN A 39 9.00 17.71 -22.60
CA GLN A 39 8.77 18.65 -21.49
C GLN A 39 7.55 18.26 -20.65
N ALA A 40 6.44 17.86 -21.29
CA ALA A 40 5.26 17.40 -20.58
C ALA A 40 5.57 16.14 -19.75
N GLN A 41 6.33 15.19 -20.32
CA GLN A 41 6.76 13.99 -19.62
C GLN A 41 7.61 14.32 -18.39
N GLN A 42 8.58 15.25 -18.52
CA GLN A 42 9.38 15.68 -17.37
C GLN A 42 8.53 16.27 -16.25
N ILE A 43 7.58 17.15 -16.58
CA ILE A 43 6.68 17.74 -15.58
C ILE A 43 5.84 16.67 -14.90
N ILE A 44 5.31 15.71 -15.67
CA ILE A 44 4.53 14.59 -15.13
C ILE A 44 5.40 13.75 -14.20
N ASP A 45 6.62 13.41 -14.62
CA ASP A 45 7.55 12.61 -13.82
C ASP A 45 7.96 13.34 -12.53
N GLU A 46 8.22 14.65 -12.58
CA GLU A 46 8.50 15.47 -11.41
C GLU A 46 7.31 15.55 -10.45
N GLU A 47 6.10 15.73 -10.95
CA GLU A 47 4.89 15.78 -10.13
C GLU A 47 4.56 14.41 -9.52
N LEU A 48 4.72 13.33 -10.29
CA LEU A 48 4.54 11.97 -9.78
C LEU A 48 5.60 11.63 -8.73
N PHE A 49 6.86 12.04 -8.96
CA PHE A 49 7.94 11.86 -8.00
C PHE A 49 7.72 12.66 -6.71
N GLN A 50 7.18 13.88 -6.80
CA GLN A 50 6.81 14.67 -5.62
C GLN A 50 5.61 14.06 -4.88
N LYS A 51 4.62 13.51 -5.61
CA LYS A 51 3.51 12.76 -5.01
C LYS A 51 3.99 11.48 -4.33
N GLN A 52 4.92 10.75 -4.95
CA GLN A 52 5.55 9.57 -4.34
C GLN A 52 6.36 9.91 -3.09
N LYS A 53 7.09 11.05 -3.08
CA LYS A 53 7.79 11.52 -1.86
C LYS A 53 6.84 11.88 -0.72
N LYS A 54 5.63 12.38 -1.01
CA LYS A 54 4.63 12.68 0.03
C LYS A 54 4.10 11.43 0.74
N HIS A 55 4.19 10.26 0.13
CA HIS A 55 3.79 8.97 0.69
C HIS A 55 4.99 8.08 1.09
N GLN A 56 6.21 8.63 1.12
CA GLN A 56 7.34 7.90 1.67
C GLN A 56 7.11 7.77 3.19
N PHE A 57 6.56 6.61 3.60
CA PHE A 57 6.43 6.29 4.99
C PHE A 57 7.83 6.25 5.60
N SER A 58 8.06 7.11 6.58
CA SER A 58 9.20 6.99 7.47
C SER A 58 8.67 7.08 8.90
N LEU A 59 9.07 6.14 9.74
CA LEU A 59 8.92 6.37 11.18
C LEU A 59 9.58 7.71 11.48
N PRO A 60 8.91 8.61 12.22
CA PRO A 60 9.59 9.82 12.70
C PRO A 60 10.91 9.41 13.35
N ALA A 61 12.01 10.09 13.03
CA ALA A 61 13.38 9.70 13.39
C ALA A 61 13.58 9.42 14.90
N ASN A 62 12.69 9.90 15.75
CA ASN A 62 12.77 9.81 17.21
C ASN A 62 11.73 8.86 17.84
N VAL A 63 10.90 8.15 17.07
CA VAL A 63 9.91 7.21 17.64
C VAL A 63 10.64 6.02 18.24
N LYS A 64 10.34 5.71 19.49
CA LYS A 64 10.85 4.56 20.23
C LYS A 64 9.69 3.60 20.56
N PRO A 65 9.96 2.32 20.86
CA PRO A 65 8.92 1.39 21.30
C PRO A 65 8.08 1.90 22.48
N ARG A 66 8.68 2.70 23.36
CA ARG A 66 8.01 3.33 24.48
C ARG A 66 6.91 4.30 24.05
N ASP A 67 7.12 5.02 22.95
CA ASP A 67 6.15 6.00 22.47
C ASP A 67 4.95 5.30 21.81
N ILE A 68 5.20 4.19 21.10
CA ILE A 68 4.14 3.30 20.60
C ILE A 68 3.32 2.76 21.77
N LYS A 69 3.98 2.25 22.82
CA LYS A 69 3.28 1.74 24.02
C LYS A 69 2.44 2.84 24.70
N LYS A 70 2.97 4.03 24.90
CA LYS A 70 2.23 5.16 25.47
C LYS A 70 0.97 5.51 24.67
N PHE A 71 1.06 5.45 23.34
CA PHE A 71 -0.11 5.66 22.50
C PHE A 71 -1.13 4.54 22.69
N LEU A 72 -0.70 3.28 22.70
CA LEU A 72 -1.58 2.14 22.93
C LEU A 72 -2.27 2.19 24.29
N ASP A 73 -1.59 2.69 25.32
CA ASP A 73 -2.14 2.87 26.68
C ASP A 73 -3.35 3.82 26.73
N GLN A 74 -3.48 4.72 25.75
CA GLN A 74 -4.63 5.62 25.63
C GLN A 74 -5.90 4.94 25.08
N TYR A 75 -5.74 3.85 24.34
CA TYR A 75 -6.86 3.17 23.65
C TYR A 75 -7.18 1.79 24.22
N VAL A 76 -6.20 1.12 24.81
CA VAL A 76 -6.34 -0.26 25.29
C VAL A 76 -6.02 -0.31 26.77
N ILE A 77 -7.01 -0.68 27.57
CA ILE A 77 -6.85 -0.85 29.03
C ILE A 77 -6.24 -2.23 29.29
N GLY A 78 -5.27 -2.30 30.19
CA GLY A 78 -4.56 -3.55 30.49
C GLY A 78 -3.66 -4.02 29.36
N GLN A 79 -3.43 -5.32 29.27
CA GLN A 79 -2.61 -5.97 28.24
C GLN A 79 -1.15 -5.45 28.16
N ASP A 80 -0.55 -5.05 29.30
CA ASP A 80 0.75 -4.38 29.33
C ASP A 80 1.87 -5.18 28.67
N THR A 81 1.89 -6.48 28.89
CA THR A 81 2.89 -7.38 28.30
C THR A 81 2.74 -7.43 26.78
N ALA A 82 1.51 -7.65 26.27
CA ALA A 82 1.23 -7.68 24.85
C ALA A 82 1.59 -6.34 24.17
N LYS A 83 1.24 -5.21 24.79
CA LYS A 83 1.57 -3.87 24.29
C LYS A 83 3.09 -3.65 24.21
N LYS A 84 3.87 -4.13 25.18
CA LYS A 84 5.34 -4.05 25.12
C LYS A 84 5.90 -4.84 23.93
N TYR A 85 5.51 -6.11 23.80
CA TYR A 85 6.02 -6.96 22.72
C TYR A 85 5.66 -6.43 21.32
N ILE A 86 4.39 -6.06 21.14
CA ILE A 86 3.94 -5.56 19.84
C ILE A 86 4.59 -4.22 19.49
N SER A 87 4.83 -3.34 20.48
CA SER A 87 5.52 -2.08 20.26
C SER A 87 6.96 -2.27 19.78
N VAL A 88 7.67 -3.25 20.34
CA VAL A 88 9.04 -3.60 19.89
C VAL A 88 9.02 -4.23 18.50
N ALA A 89 8.12 -5.20 18.28
CA ALA A 89 8.02 -5.90 17.00
C ALA A 89 7.68 -4.94 15.84
N VAL A 90 6.72 -4.04 16.05
CA VAL A 90 6.33 -3.01 15.09
C VAL A 90 7.49 -2.05 14.83
N TYR A 91 8.16 -1.56 15.88
CA TYR A 91 9.33 -0.70 15.75
C TYR A 91 10.42 -1.36 14.90
N ASN A 92 10.76 -2.62 15.19
CA ASN A 92 11.77 -3.37 14.46
C ASN A 92 11.38 -3.57 12.99
N HIS A 93 10.10 -3.88 12.72
CA HIS A 93 9.60 -4.04 11.36
C HIS A 93 9.82 -2.77 10.53
N TYR A 94 9.38 -1.61 11.03
CA TYR A 94 9.54 -0.36 10.29
C TYR A 94 10.97 0.17 10.28
N LYS A 95 11.76 -0.12 11.32
CA LYS A 95 13.20 0.15 11.30
C LYS A 95 13.87 -0.61 10.17
N ARG A 96 13.52 -1.90 10.01
CA ARG A 96 14.03 -2.74 8.91
C ARG A 96 13.68 -2.17 7.53
N LEU A 97 12.45 -1.68 7.32
CA LEU A 97 12.04 -1.09 6.04
C LEU A 97 12.84 0.16 5.68
N ASN A 98 13.32 0.90 6.69
CA ASN A 98 14.13 2.11 6.52
C ASN A 98 15.64 1.85 6.59
N GLN A 99 16.05 0.58 6.80
CA GLN A 99 17.45 0.22 6.93
C GLN A 99 18.15 0.26 5.57
N LEU A 100 19.33 0.87 5.53
CA LEU A 100 20.15 0.86 4.34
C LEU A 100 20.88 -0.49 4.24
N LYS A 101 21.13 -0.95 3.01
CA LYS A 101 21.83 -2.24 2.75
C LYS A 101 23.25 -2.31 3.33
N SER A 102 23.79 -1.21 3.80
CA SER A 102 25.14 -1.10 4.37
C SER A 102 25.20 -1.25 5.90
N ASP A 103 24.05 -1.44 6.56
CA ASP A 103 24.04 -1.57 8.01
C ASP A 103 24.56 -2.96 8.44
N GLU A 104 25.43 -2.99 9.46
CA GLU A 104 26.09 -4.21 9.94
C GLU A 104 25.12 -5.23 10.60
N VAL A 105 23.93 -4.79 11.03
CA VAL A 105 22.94 -5.62 11.71
C VAL A 105 21.69 -5.76 10.86
N GLU A 106 21.43 -6.97 10.38
CA GLU A 106 20.21 -7.30 9.66
C GLU A 106 19.06 -7.61 10.65
N ILE A 107 17.93 -6.92 10.48
CA ILE A 107 16.71 -7.18 11.25
C ILE A 107 15.84 -8.13 10.44
N GLU A 108 15.60 -9.33 10.96
CA GLU A 108 14.77 -10.34 10.30
C GLU A 108 13.31 -9.91 10.20
N LYS A 109 12.64 -10.38 9.13
CA LYS A 109 11.19 -10.20 8.95
C LYS A 109 10.45 -11.12 9.90
N SER A 110 9.50 -10.59 10.66
CA SER A 110 8.64 -11.38 11.55
C SER A 110 7.17 -11.03 11.36
N ASN A 111 6.31 -12.04 11.53
CA ASN A 111 4.88 -11.87 11.67
C ASN A 111 4.52 -11.95 13.16
N ILE A 112 3.40 -11.31 13.53
CA ILE A 112 2.94 -11.28 14.94
C ILE A 112 1.70 -12.15 15.03
N LEU A 113 1.75 -13.17 15.89
CA LEU A 113 0.60 -13.99 16.23
C LEU A 113 0.00 -13.51 17.56
N MET A 114 -1.28 -13.17 17.56
CA MET A 114 -2.02 -12.74 18.74
C MET A 114 -2.97 -13.86 19.17
N VAL A 115 -2.74 -14.43 20.35
CA VAL A 115 -3.56 -15.49 20.94
C VAL A 115 -4.30 -14.96 22.18
N GLY A 116 -5.58 -15.28 22.29
CA GLY A 116 -6.40 -14.87 23.43
C GLY A 116 -7.89 -14.99 23.14
N GLN A 117 -8.71 -14.97 24.17
CA GLN A 117 -10.17 -15.05 24.05
C GLN A 117 -10.76 -13.91 23.22
N THR A 118 -11.95 -14.11 22.69
CA THR A 118 -12.72 -13.06 22.02
C THR A 118 -12.98 -11.90 23.00
N GLY A 119 -12.93 -10.67 22.49
CA GLY A 119 -13.14 -9.46 23.32
C GLY A 119 -11.91 -8.98 24.11
N THR A 120 -10.75 -9.64 24.04
CA THR A 120 -9.52 -9.22 24.76
C THR A 120 -8.79 -8.04 24.12
N GLY A 121 -9.30 -7.48 23.03
CA GLY A 121 -8.77 -6.29 22.37
C GLY A 121 -7.71 -6.53 21.29
N LYS A 122 -7.55 -7.77 20.78
CA LYS A 122 -6.57 -8.11 19.72
C LYS A 122 -6.70 -7.20 18.49
N THR A 123 -7.90 -7.13 17.93
CA THR A 123 -8.18 -6.28 16.76
C THR A 123 -8.02 -4.79 17.06
N LEU A 124 -8.40 -4.36 18.28
CA LEU A 124 -8.23 -2.98 18.71
C LEU A 124 -6.75 -2.59 18.79
N LEU A 125 -5.89 -3.48 19.31
CA LEU A 125 -4.44 -3.28 19.33
C LEU A 125 -3.88 -3.08 17.91
N ALA A 126 -4.22 -3.97 16.97
CA ALA A 126 -3.75 -3.90 15.59
C ALA A 126 -4.20 -2.60 14.90
N ARG A 127 -5.48 -2.23 15.07
CA ARG A 127 -6.04 -0.99 14.52
C ARG A 127 -5.38 0.26 15.12
N SER A 128 -5.12 0.25 16.44
CA SER A 128 -4.47 1.37 17.12
C SER A 128 -3.03 1.56 16.66
N ILE A 129 -2.31 0.48 16.37
CA ILE A 129 -0.97 0.54 15.78
C ILE A 129 -0.99 1.17 14.40
N ALA A 130 -1.88 0.71 13.52
CA ALA A 130 -2.02 1.26 12.17
C ALA A 130 -2.35 2.76 12.21
N LYS A 131 -3.21 3.17 13.15
CA LYS A 131 -3.53 4.58 13.40
C LYS A 131 -2.31 5.38 13.87
N PHE A 132 -1.52 4.84 14.81
CA PHE A 132 -0.29 5.48 15.27
C PHE A 132 0.71 5.71 14.15
N LEU A 133 0.87 4.70 13.30
CA LEU A 133 1.80 4.72 12.18
C LEU A 133 1.27 5.50 10.97
N ASN A 134 -0.03 5.81 10.96
CA ASN A 134 -0.72 6.41 9.83
C ASN A 134 -0.53 5.61 8.52
N VAL A 135 -0.71 4.30 8.61
CA VAL A 135 -0.59 3.37 7.48
C VAL A 135 -1.94 2.74 7.12
N PRO A 136 -2.13 2.29 5.87
CA PRO A 136 -3.32 1.54 5.48
C PRO A 136 -3.52 0.31 6.36
N PHE A 137 -4.78 0.04 6.70
CA PHE A 137 -5.15 -1.08 7.56
C PHE A 137 -6.34 -1.82 6.99
N THR A 138 -6.21 -3.13 6.80
CA THR A 138 -7.33 -3.99 6.43
C THR A 138 -7.48 -5.17 7.38
N ILE A 139 -8.71 -5.61 7.56
CA ILE A 139 -9.06 -6.81 8.33
C ILE A 139 -9.62 -7.81 7.34
N VAL A 140 -9.14 -9.05 7.43
CA VAL A 140 -9.64 -10.17 6.64
C VAL A 140 -9.97 -11.33 7.57
N ASP A 141 -11.09 -11.98 7.30
CA ASP A 141 -11.50 -13.20 8.01
C ASP A 141 -10.89 -14.41 7.28
N ALA A 142 -10.07 -15.16 8.00
CA ALA A 142 -9.40 -16.33 7.42
C ALA A 142 -10.37 -17.42 6.94
N THR A 143 -11.60 -17.47 7.47
CA THR A 143 -12.60 -18.48 7.11
C THR A 143 -13.18 -18.28 5.71
N VAL A 144 -13.04 -17.08 5.14
CA VAL A 144 -13.54 -16.75 3.79
C VAL A 144 -12.61 -17.30 2.71
N PHE A 145 -11.34 -17.53 3.04
CA PHE A 145 -10.36 -18.04 2.09
C PHE A 145 -10.47 -19.55 1.94
N THR A 146 -10.37 -20.00 0.70
CA THR A 146 -10.34 -21.42 0.35
C THR A 146 -9.15 -21.70 -0.53
N GLU A 147 -8.77 -22.96 -0.63
CA GLU A 147 -7.76 -23.37 -1.60
C GLU A 147 -8.25 -23.10 -3.02
N ALA A 148 -7.30 -22.75 -3.91
CA ALA A 148 -7.58 -22.44 -5.31
C ALA A 148 -8.40 -23.56 -5.96
N GLY A 149 -9.58 -23.19 -6.50
CA GLY A 149 -10.50 -24.14 -7.16
C GLY A 149 -11.75 -24.51 -6.35
N TYR A 150 -11.88 -24.07 -5.10
CA TYR A 150 -13.11 -24.19 -4.31
C TYR A 150 -13.87 -22.85 -4.26
N VAL A 151 -15.14 -22.90 -3.90
CA VAL A 151 -15.97 -21.69 -3.74
C VAL A 151 -15.50 -20.91 -2.51
N GLY A 152 -14.85 -19.80 -2.75
CA GLY A 152 -14.31 -18.89 -1.72
C GLY A 152 -13.43 -17.81 -2.36
N GLU A 153 -12.91 -16.91 -1.54
CA GLU A 153 -11.97 -15.87 -2.02
C GLU A 153 -10.55 -16.42 -2.05
N ASP A 154 -9.79 -16.06 -3.08
CA ASP A 154 -8.37 -16.39 -3.18
C ASP A 154 -7.55 -15.56 -2.19
N VAL A 155 -6.40 -16.10 -1.74
CA VAL A 155 -5.49 -15.42 -0.82
C VAL A 155 -4.99 -14.08 -1.40
N GLU A 156 -4.89 -13.98 -2.71
CA GLU A 156 -4.53 -12.77 -3.46
C GLU A 156 -5.54 -11.62 -3.26
N SER A 157 -6.79 -11.94 -2.92
CA SER A 157 -7.82 -10.94 -2.62
C SER A 157 -7.46 -10.08 -1.40
N ILE A 158 -6.63 -10.59 -0.48
CA ILE A 158 -6.11 -9.85 0.68
C ILE A 158 -5.32 -8.62 0.21
N LEU A 159 -4.44 -8.81 -0.78
CA LEU A 159 -3.65 -7.71 -1.34
C LEU A 159 -4.51 -6.71 -2.10
N SER A 160 -5.52 -7.19 -2.81
CA SER A 160 -6.50 -6.33 -3.50
C SER A 160 -7.27 -5.46 -2.51
N ARG A 161 -7.68 -6.00 -1.36
CA ARG A 161 -8.33 -5.24 -0.28
C ARG A 161 -7.38 -4.20 0.32
N LEU A 162 -6.10 -4.55 0.53
CA LEU A 162 -5.11 -3.59 1.02
C LEU A 162 -4.87 -2.45 0.03
N LEU A 163 -4.77 -2.75 -1.27
CA LEU A 163 -4.68 -1.75 -2.32
C LEU A 163 -5.90 -0.82 -2.36
N GLN A 164 -7.10 -1.37 -2.20
CA GLN A 164 -8.33 -0.59 -2.18
C GLN A 164 -8.35 0.42 -1.02
N VAL A 165 -8.01 0.01 0.21
CA VAL A 165 -7.93 0.92 1.37
C VAL A 165 -6.79 1.92 1.27
N SER A 166 -5.80 1.66 0.42
CA SER A 166 -4.68 2.56 0.09
C SER A 166 -5.01 3.50 -1.07
N ASN A 167 -6.26 3.54 -1.55
CA ASN A 167 -6.66 4.26 -2.76
C ASN A 167 -5.81 3.91 -3.99
N TYR A 168 -5.42 2.63 -4.11
CA TYR A 168 -4.53 2.09 -5.16
C TYR A 168 -3.12 2.70 -5.17
N ASP A 169 -2.71 3.35 -4.09
CA ASP A 169 -1.32 3.78 -3.91
C ASP A 169 -0.47 2.59 -3.44
N VAL A 170 0.32 2.05 -4.36
CA VAL A 170 1.20 0.89 -4.11
C VAL A 170 2.24 1.20 -3.04
N ASN A 171 2.80 2.42 -3.03
CA ASN A 171 3.80 2.82 -2.04
C ASN A 171 3.21 2.85 -0.63
N ALA A 172 2.00 3.38 -0.47
CA ALA A 172 1.29 3.33 0.80
C ALA A 172 0.95 1.90 1.20
N ALA A 173 0.47 1.07 0.25
CA ALA A 173 0.11 -0.33 0.49
C ALA A 173 1.29 -1.18 0.98
N GLN A 174 2.50 -0.96 0.45
CA GLN A 174 3.71 -1.68 0.88
C GLN A 174 4.03 -1.51 2.37
N HIS A 175 3.56 -0.45 3.00
CA HIS A 175 3.72 -0.16 4.43
C HIS A 175 2.47 -0.50 5.25
N GLY A 176 1.41 -0.99 4.58
CA GLY A 176 0.14 -1.32 5.20
C GLY A 176 0.22 -2.49 6.17
N ILE A 177 -0.79 -2.59 7.03
CA ILE A 177 -0.97 -3.68 7.98
C ILE A 177 -2.20 -4.49 7.60
N ILE A 178 -2.04 -5.80 7.48
CA ILE A 178 -3.11 -6.76 7.29
C ILE A 178 -3.31 -7.50 8.61
N TYR A 179 -4.51 -7.45 9.15
CA TYR A 179 -4.93 -8.24 10.30
C TYR A 179 -5.80 -9.41 9.82
N ILE A 180 -5.28 -10.62 10.00
CA ILE A 180 -5.99 -11.85 9.66
C ILE A 180 -6.66 -12.33 10.93
N ASP A 181 -8.00 -12.31 10.95
CA ASP A 181 -8.80 -12.81 12.06
C ASP A 181 -9.19 -14.27 11.86
N GLU A 182 -9.55 -14.94 12.93
CA GLU A 182 -10.10 -16.31 12.97
C GLU A 182 -9.20 -17.39 12.30
N ILE A 183 -7.88 -17.18 12.26
CA ILE A 183 -6.94 -18.11 11.60
C ILE A 183 -6.99 -19.53 12.19
N ASP A 184 -7.39 -19.67 13.46
CA ASP A 184 -7.57 -20.97 14.12
C ASP A 184 -8.73 -21.79 13.56
N LYS A 185 -9.65 -21.16 12.86
CA LYS A 185 -10.81 -21.87 12.25
C LYS A 185 -10.45 -22.58 10.95
N ILE A 186 -9.39 -22.16 10.26
CA ILE A 186 -8.92 -22.83 9.04
C ILE A 186 -8.52 -24.27 9.35
N ALA A 187 -7.81 -24.50 10.45
CA ALA A 187 -7.34 -25.84 10.84
C ALA A 187 -8.49 -26.82 11.15
N ARG A 188 -9.68 -26.33 11.44
CA ARG A 188 -10.85 -27.20 11.76
C ARG A 188 -11.61 -27.70 10.54
N LYS A 189 -11.38 -27.12 9.35
CA LYS A 189 -12.02 -27.58 8.10
C LYS A 189 -11.48 -28.91 7.58
N GLY A 190 -10.30 -29.34 8.02
CA GLY A 190 -9.67 -30.61 7.60
C GLY A 190 -10.20 -31.88 8.30
N ASP A 191 -11.00 -31.77 9.37
CA ASP A 191 -11.47 -32.89 10.19
C ASP A 191 -12.95 -33.28 9.95
N ASN A 192 -13.58 -32.84 8.88
CA ASN A 192 -14.87 -33.39 8.48
C ASN A 192 -14.63 -34.72 7.71
N PRO A 193 -14.85 -35.88 8.32
CA PRO A 193 -14.87 -37.12 7.57
C PRO A 193 -15.98 -36.97 6.52
N SER A 194 -15.62 -37.07 5.25
CA SER A 194 -16.59 -37.18 4.17
C SER A 194 -17.54 -38.34 4.50
N ILE A 195 -18.78 -38.04 4.82
CA ILE A 195 -19.83 -39.06 4.86
C ILE A 195 -20.09 -39.41 3.41
N THR A 196 -19.33 -40.35 2.88
CA THR A 196 -19.70 -41.14 1.71
C THR A 196 -20.91 -41.94 2.14
N ARG A 197 -22.10 -41.53 1.73
CA ARG A 197 -23.27 -42.36 1.69
C ARG A 197 -23.20 -43.19 0.40
N ASP A 198 -23.07 -44.49 0.59
CA ASP A 198 -23.39 -45.50 -0.43
C ASP A 198 -24.87 -45.34 -0.89
#